data_385a81b2499f6ad555506b7fba52ac3a
#
_entry.id   385a81b2499f6ad555506b7fba52ac3a
#
_cell.length_a   1.000
_cell.length_b   1.000
_cell.length_c   1.000
_cell.angle_alpha   90.00
_cell.angle_beta   90.00
_cell.angle_gamma   90.00
#
_symmetry.space_group_name_H-M   'P 1'
#
loop_
_entity.id
_entity.type
_entity.pdbx_description
1 polymer ?
#
loop_
_entity_poly.entity_id
_entity_poly.type
_entity_poly.pdbx_seq_one_letter_code
_entity_poly.pdbx_strand_id
1 'polypeptide(L)'
;MRVIRASAQMRAAARLLRRRHRTVGFVPTMGALHEGHASLIRESAARYGATGVSLFVNPLQFGPREDVRRYPRTLRQDLGLAAACGADVVFAPGVSDMYPPGFQTRVEAGPLGARWEGRARPGHFCGVATVVLKLFNLVQLTHALFGQKDYQ
;
A
#
# COMPACT_ATOMS: atom_id res chain seq x y z
N MET A 1 -9.19 15.38 1.11
CA MET A 1 -8.50 14.10 1.40
C MET A 1 -8.64 13.74 2.88
N ARG A 2 -8.98 12.49 3.18
CA ARG A 2 -9.12 11.97 4.55
C ARG A 2 -7.93 11.07 4.90
N VAL A 3 -7.33 11.26 6.09
CA VAL A 3 -6.24 10.40 6.59
C VAL A 3 -6.82 9.42 7.63
N ILE A 4 -6.58 8.12 7.43
CA ILE A 4 -7.08 7.04 8.27
C ILE A 4 -5.91 6.20 8.75
N ARG A 5 -5.90 5.85 10.03
CA ARG A 5 -4.84 5.02 10.63
C ARG A 5 -5.36 3.65 11.05
N ALA A 6 -6.53 3.57 11.65
CA ALA A 6 -7.08 2.31 12.13
C ALA A 6 -7.72 1.48 11.00
N SER A 7 -7.41 0.19 10.94
CA SER A 7 -7.94 -0.76 9.95
C SER A 7 -9.46 -0.85 9.95
N ALA A 8 -10.10 -0.77 11.13
CA ALA A 8 -11.56 -0.78 11.22
C ALA A 8 -12.19 0.47 10.57
N GLN A 9 -11.59 1.64 10.77
CA GLN A 9 -12.03 2.90 10.14
C GLN A 9 -11.80 2.85 8.63
N MET A 10 -10.71 2.23 8.17
CA MET A 10 -10.46 2.07 6.73
C MET A 10 -11.53 1.20 6.07
N ARG A 11 -11.90 0.06 6.68
CA ARG A 11 -13.00 -0.78 6.17
C ARG A 11 -14.33 -0.04 6.11
N ALA A 12 -14.64 0.78 7.11
CA ALA A 12 -15.86 1.59 7.11
C ALA A 12 -15.84 2.65 5.99
N ALA A 13 -14.71 3.35 5.83
CA ALA A 13 -14.52 4.32 4.75
C ALA A 13 -14.58 3.67 3.36
N ALA A 14 -13.97 2.50 3.19
CA ALA A 14 -14.00 1.74 1.95
C ALA A 14 -15.43 1.39 1.51
N ARG A 15 -16.26 0.92 2.44
CA ARG A 15 -17.68 0.65 2.15
C ARG A 15 -18.43 1.89 1.69
N LEU A 16 -18.16 3.06 2.29
CA LEU A 16 -18.78 4.32 1.88
C LEU A 16 -18.28 4.75 0.49
N LEU A 17 -16.98 4.63 0.20
CA LEU A 17 -16.44 4.91 -1.11
C LEU A 17 -17.07 4.00 -2.18
N ARG A 18 -17.17 2.70 -1.92
CA ARG A 18 -17.80 1.73 -2.83
C ARG A 18 -19.28 1.97 -3.08
N ARG A 19 -20.00 2.55 -2.11
CA ARG A 19 -21.42 2.94 -2.29
C ARG A 19 -21.58 4.21 -3.12
N ARG A 20 -20.62 5.14 -3.04
CA ARG A 20 -20.66 6.43 -3.72
C ARG A 20 -20.05 6.40 -5.11
N HIS A 21 -19.06 5.54 -5.31
CA HIS A 21 -18.26 5.47 -6.51
C HIS A 21 -18.26 4.05 -7.07
N ARG A 22 -18.52 3.94 -8.37
CA ARG A 22 -18.50 2.65 -9.07
C ARG A 22 -17.10 2.02 -9.09
N THR A 23 -16.08 2.87 -9.18
CA THR A 23 -14.68 2.47 -9.24
C THR A 23 -13.86 3.16 -8.15
N VAL A 24 -12.93 2.41 -7.55
CA VAL A 24 -11.97 2.90 -6.57
C VAL A 24 -10.58 2.44 -7.01
N GLY A 25 -9.74 3.39 -7.40
CA GLY A 25 -8.32 3.17 -7.66
C GLY A 25 -7.52 3.19 -6.36
N PHE A 26 -6.44 2.42 -6.31
CA PHE A 26 -5.59 2.34 -5.13
C PHE A 26 -4.12 2.26 -5.51
N VAL A 27 -3.29 3.08 -4.87
CA VAL A 27 -1.84 3.11 -5.03
C VAL A 27 -1.18 2.66 -3.72
N PRO A 28 -0.76 1.38 -3.61
CA PRO A 28 -0.05 0.92 -2.43
C PRO A 28 1.38 1.44 -2.43
N THR A 29 1.81 2.07 -1.33
CA THR A 29 3.17 2.59 -1.15
C THR A 29 3.67 2.37 0.26
N MET A 30 4.98 2.51 0.44
CA MET A 30 5.60 2.54 1.77
C MET A 30 5.83 3.96 2.30
N GLY A 31 5.41 4.99 1.60
CA GLY A 31 5.75 6.39 1.87
C GLY A 31 7.03 6.82 1.17
N ALA A 32 7.61 7.96 1.58
CA ALA A 32 8.68 8.65 0.87
C ALA A 32 8.31 8.87 -0.60
N LEU A 33 7.13 9.46 -0.80
CA LEU A 33 6.55 9.63 -2.13
C LEU A 33 7.43 10.52 -3.01
N HIS A 34 7.54 10.15 -4.27
CA HIS A 34 8.25 10.88 -5.32
C HIS A 34 7.40 10.93 -6.59
N GLU A 35 7.91 11.54 -7.65
CA GLU A 35 7.16 11.78 -8.91
C GLU A 35 6.59 10.48 -9.51
N GLY A 36 7.29 9.35 -9.40
CA GLY A 36 6.75 8.06 -9.85
C GLY A 36 5.47 7.65 -9.11
N HIS A 37 5.39 7.88 -7.78
CA HIS A 37 4.15 7.67 -7.02
C HIS A 37 3.10 8.72 -7.39
N ALA A 38 3.50 9.98 -7.55
CA ALA A 38 2.61 11.06 -7.93
C ALA A 38 1.92 10.79 -9.27
N SER A 39 2.65 10.27 -10.27
CA SER A 39 2.07 9.89 -11.56
C SER A 39 1.00 8.82 -11.44
N LEU A 40 1.21 7.79 -10.61
CA LEU A 40 0.21 6.74 -10.34
C LEU A 40 -1.03 7.31 -9.63
N ILE A 41 -0.86 8.23 -8.69
CA ILE A 41 -1.99 8.85 -7.97
C ILE A 41 -2.81 9.72 -8.91
N ARG A 42 -2.16 10.56 -9.75
CA ARG A 42 -2.87 11.38 -10.78
C ARG A 42 -3.59 10.50 -11.78
N GLU A 43 -2.96 9.42 -12.24
CA GLU A 43 -3.59 8.47 -13.16
C GLU A 43 -4.82 7.81 -12.53
N SER A 44 -4.72 7.43 -11.24
CA SER A 44 -5.86 6.91 -10.49
C SER A 44 -6.98 7.94 -10.37
N ALA A 45 -6.65 9.18 -10.01
CA ALA A 45 -7.63 10.26 -9.86
C ALA A 45 -8.33 10.62 -11.18
N ALA A 46 -7.63 10.51 -12.31
CA ALA A 46 -8.18 10.79 -13.63
C ALA A 46 -9.12 9.67 -14.14
N ARG A 47 -8.87 8.41 -13.75
CA ARG A 47 -9.60 7.26 -14.31
C ARG A 47 -10.71 6.70 -13.43
N TYR A 48 -10.61 6.86 -12.12
CA TYR A 48 -11.52 6.20 -11.18
C TYR A 48 -12.31 7.20 -10.35
N GLY A 49 -13.47 6.79 -9.88
CA GLY A 49 -14.40 7.65 -9.13
C GLY A 49 -13.87 8.09 -7.76
N ALA A 50 -12.93 7.31 -7.17
CA ALA A 50 -12.21 7.70 -5.96
C ALA A 50 -10.80 7.08 -5.98
N THR A 51 -9.85 7.76 -5.30
CA THR A 51 -8.45 7.35 -5.22
C THR A 51 -8.00 7.18 -3.78
N GLY A 52 -7.54 5.98 -3.45
CA GLY A 52 -6.90 5.64 -2.20
C GLY A 52 -5.39 5.48 -2.35
N VAL A 53 -4.64 5.85 -1.31
CA VAL A 53 -3.18 5.65 -1.23
C VAL A 53 -2.87 5.01 0.12
N SER A 54 -1.95 4.04 0.19
CA SER A 54 -1.39 3.62 1.47
C SER A 54 0.01 4.16 1.69
N LEU A 55 0.31 4.51 2.95
CA LEU A 55 1.63 4.87 3.43
C LEU A 55 1.97 3.91 4.58
N PHE A 56 2.59 2.77 4.25
CA PHE A 56 2.90 1.74 5.24
C PHE A 56 4.24 1.08 4.97
N VAL A 57 5.23 1.35 5.82
CA VAL A 57 6.52 0.66 5.80
C VAL A 57 6.32 -0.75 6.33
N ASN A 58 6.26 -1.72 5.42
CA ASN A 58 5.93 -3.11 5.73
C ASN A 58 7.15 -3.87 6.27
N PRO A 59 7.19 -4.25 7.56
CA PRO A 59 8.35 -4.93 8.12
C PRO A 59 8.56 -6.34 7.54
N LEU A 60 7.50 -7.00 7.04
CA LEU A 60 7.58 -8.37 6.55
C LEU A 60 8.37 -8.53 5.25
N GLN A 61 8.59 -7.45 4.51
CA GLN A 61 9.34 -7.51 3.25
C GLN A 61 10.81 -7.12 3.39
N PHE A 62 11.28 -6.85 4.63
CA PHE A 62 12.68 -6.56 4.93
C PHE A 62 13.37 -7.81 5.45
N GLY A 63 14.53 -8.12 4.86
CA GLY A 63 15.36 -9.23 5.29
C GLY A 63 16.19 -8.90 6.56
N PRO A 64 16.85 -9.92 7.15
CA PRO A 64 17.64 -9.74 8.38
C PRO A 64 18.79 -8.73 8.25
N ARG A 65 19.27 -8.46 7.03
CA ARG A 65 20.35 -7.50 6.75
C ARG A 65 19.85 -6.12 6.38
N GLU A 66 18.52 -5.92 6.30
CA GLU A 66 17.89 -4.66 5.92
C GLU A 66 17.32 -3.98 7.15
N ASP A 67 17.76 -2.77 7.43
CA ASP A 67 17.25 -2.00 8.56
C ASP A 67 15.98 -1.22 8.19
N VAL A 68 14.84 -1.78 8.52
CA VAL A 68 13.52 -1.14 8.33
C VAL A 68 13.41 0.22 9.05
N ARG A 69 14.25 0.46 10.08
CA ARG A 69 14.25 1.73 10.82
C ARG A 69 14.85 2.86 10.00
N ARG A 70 15.74 2.55 9.07
CA ARG A 70 16.36 3.52 8.16
C ARG A 70 15.46 3.93 6.99
N TYR A 71 14.35 3.22 6.77
CA TYR A 71 13.43 3.60 5.71
C TYR A 71 12.86 4.99 5.97
N PRO A 72 12.88 5.91 4.99
CA PRO A 72 12.44 7.30 5.15
C PRO A 72 10.98 7.39 5.62
N ARG A 73 10.73 8.26 6.59
CA ARG A 73 9.38 8.52 7.13
C ARG A 73 9.06 10.01 7.00
N THR A 74 8.46 10.37 5.88
CA THR A 74 8.18 11.74 5.46
C THR A 74 6.67 12.03 5.44
N LEU A 75 5.93 11.53 6.41
CA LEU A 75 4.46 11.51 6.42
C LEU A 75 3.83 12.86 6.05
N ARG A 76 4.33 13.98 6.58
CA ARG A 76 3.77 15.31 6.28
C ARG A 76 3.92 15.67 4.81
N GLN A 77 5.10 15.42 4.23
CA GLN A 77 5.38 15.66 2.82
C GLN A 77 4.55 14.73 1.92
N ASP A 78 4.48 13.44 2.31
CA ASP A 78 3.71 12.43 1.58
C ASP A 78 2.22 12.78 1.52
N LEU A 79 1.64 13.23 2.64
CA LEU A 79 0.25 13.68 2.69
C LEU A 79 0.02 14.90 1.81
N GLY A 80 0.94 15.86 1.80
CA GLY A 80 0.89 17.04 0.92
C GLY A 80 0.89 16.64 -0.55
N LEU A 81 1.81 15.74 -0.94
CA LEU A 81 1.92 15.28 -2.32
C LEU A 81 0.69 14.45 -2.74
N ALA A 82 0.22 13.53 -1.90
CA ALA A 82 -0.97 12.74 -2.18
C ALA A 82 -2.21 13.63 -2.37
N ALA A 83 -2.39 14.65 -1.53
CA ALA A 83 -3.49 15.61 -1.66
C ALA A 83 -3.40 16.41 -2.96
N ALA A 84 -2.22 16.93 -3.30
CA ALA A 84 -1.98 17.68 -4.53
C ALA A 84 -2.22 16.84 -5.80
N CYS A 85 -2.03 15.52 -5.70
CA CYS A 85 -2.27 14.58 -6.81
C CYS A 85 -3.71 14.05 -6.90
N GLY A 86 -4.62 14.47 -6.01
CA GLY A 86 -6.04 14.11 -6.09
C GLY A 86 -6.43 12.86 -5.30
N ALA A 87 -5.65 12.46 -4.29
CA ALA A 87 -6.07 11.37 -3.41
C ALA A 87 -7.28 11.77 -2.55
N ASP A 88 -8.30 10.92 -2.45
CA ASP A 88 -9.47 11.09 -1.59
C ASP A 88 -9.21 10.57 -0.18
N VAL A 89 -8.49 9.46 -0.06
CA VAL A 89 -8.16 8.84 1.21
C VAL A 89 -6.70 8.35 1.24
N VAL A 90 -6.05 8.59 2.37
CA VAL A 90 -4.75 8.01 2.68
C VAL A 90 -4.90 7.09 3.89
N PHE A 91 -4.47 5.85 3.72
CA PHE A 91 -4.39 4.87 4.79
C PHE A 91 -2.95 4.76 5.28
N ALA A 92 -2.70 5.22 6.50
CA ALA A 92 -1.37 5.23 7.13
C ALA A 92 -1.40 4.45 8.46
N PRO A 93 -1.55 3.11 8.43
CA PRO A 93 -1.67 2.29 9.63
C PRO A 93 -0.36 2.14 10.39
N GLY A 94 -0.47 1.81 11.68
CA GLY A 94 0.64 1.29 12.47
C GLY A 94 0.89 -0.20 12.19
N VAL A 95 2.07 -0.70 12.60
CA VAL A 95 2.43 -2.12 12.42
C VAL A 95 1.44 -3.03 13.15
N SER A 96 1.03 -2.67 14.36
CA SER A 96 0.06 -3.44 15.16
C SER A 96 -1.35 -3.48 14.54
N ASP A 97 -1.74 -2.46 13.76
CA ASP A 97 -3.00 -2.47 13.00
C ASP A 97 -2.95 -3.46 11.83
N MET A 98 -1.80 -3.57 11.18
CA MET A 98 -1.60 -4.49 10.06
C MET A 98 -1.29 -5.90 10.53
N TYR A 99 -0.51 -6.04 11.58
CA TYR A 99 -0.04 -7.32 12.12
C TYR A 99 -0.21 -7.34 13.64
N PRO A 100 -1.44 -7.64 14.11
CA PRO A 100 -1.70 -7.75 15.56
C PRO A 100 -0.94 -8.94 16.17
N PRO A 101 -0.78 -8.99 17.50
CA PRO A 101 -0.22 -10.14 18.18
C PRO A 101 -0.92 -11.45 17.74
N GLY A 102 -0.13 -12.48 17.48
CA GLY A 102 -0.65 -13.76 16.97
C GLY A 102 -0.91 -13.80 15.46
N PHE A 103 -0.54 -12.78 14.70
CA PHE A 103 -0.67 -12.79 13.23
C PHE A 103 0.21 -13.89 12.62
N GLN A 104 -0.40 -14.83 11.88
CA GLN A 104 0.27 -16.00 11.29
C GLN A 104 0.05 -16.14 9.79
N THR A 105 -0.99 -15.52 9.23
CA THR A 105 -1.35 -15.65 7.81
C THR A 105 -0.24 -15.10 6.90
N ARG A 106 0.17 -15.90 5.91
CA ARG A 106 1.16 -15.51 4.89
C ARG A 106 0.61 -15.83 3.51
N VAL A 107 1.11 -15.12 2.52
CA VAL A 107 0.83 -15.35 1.09
C VAL A 107 2.14 -15.74 0.42
N GLU A 108 2.16 -16.95 -0.13
CA GLU A 108 3.33 -17.45 -0.85
C GLU A 108 3.29 -17.03 -2.32
N ALA A 109 4.38 -16.44 -2.78
CA ALA A 109 4.50 -16.00 -4.18
C ALA A 109 4.88 -17.12 -5.17
N GLY A 110 5.02 -18.35 -4.69
CA GLY A 110 5.40 -19.50 -5.48
C GLY A 110 6.81 -19.41 -6.11
N PRO A 111 7.12 -20.23 -7.12
CA PRO A 111 8.47 -20.30 -7.71
C PRO A 111 8.94 -18.99 -8.36
N LEU A 112 8.01 -18.17 -8.87
CA LEU A 112 8.35 -16.87 -9.45
C LEU A 112 8.94 -15.93 -8.41
N GLY A 113 8.42 -15.96 -7.19
CA GLY A 113 8.91 -15.17 -6.07
C GLY A 113 10.31 -15.54 -5.58
N ALA A 114 10.91 -16.64 -6.06
CA ALA A 114 12.27 -17.05 -5.75
C ALA A 114 13.30 -16.66 -6.83
N ARG A 115 12.86 -15.98 -7.90
CA ARG A 115 13.72 -15.52 -9.01
C ARG A 115 14.16 -14.07 -8.80
N TRP A 116 15.15 -13.62 -9.56
CA TRP A 116 15.66 -12.25 -9.64
C TRP A 116 15.78 -11.58 -8.26
N GLU A 117 14.94 -10.59 -7.97
CA GLU A 117 14.94 -9.88 -6.69
C GLU A 117 14.65 -10.83 -5.51
N GLY A 118 13.75 -11.80 -5.69
CA GLY A 118 13.45 -12.79 -4.66
C GLY A 118 14.63 -13.70 -4.31
N ARG A 119 15.54 -13.96 -5.26
CA ARG A 119 16.79 -14.70 -4.99
C ARG A 119 17.77 -13.85 -4.17
N ALA A 120 17.84 -12.54 -4.48
CA ALA A 120 18.70 -11.61 -3.74
C ALA A 120 18.15 -11.32 -2.34
N ARG A 121 16.83 -11.35 -2.17
CA ARG A 121 16.11 -11.01 -0.94
C ARG A 121 15.12 -12.12 -0.54
N PRO A 122 15.59 -13.25 0.00
CA PRO A 122 14.70 -14.36 0.39
C PRO A 122 13.60 -13.92 1.34
N GLY A 123 12.34 -14.31 1.05
CA GLY A 123 11.14 -13.92 1.83
C GLY A 123 10.53 -12.56 1.46
N HIS A 124 11.22 -11.75 0.67
CA HIS A 124 10.72 -10.42 0.26
C HIS A 124 9.32 -10.49 -0.35
N PHE A 125 9.11 -11.31 -1.36
CA PHE A 125 7.82 -11.38 -2.05
C PHE A 125 6.72 -12.05 -1.23
N CYS A 126 7.03 -12.94 -0.28
CA CYS A 126 6.04 -13.37 0.71
C CYS A 126 5.54 -12.18 1.55
N GLY A 127 6.45 -11.31 1.97
CA GLY A 127 6.11 -10.07 2.68
C GLY A 127 5.28 -9.11 1.82
N VAL A 128 5.67 -8.88 0.56
CA VAL A 128 4.96 -8.01 -0.38
C VAL A 128 3.56 -8.54 -0.68
N ALA A 129 3.44 -9.82 -1.07
CA ALA A 129 2.14 -10.42 -1.38
C ALA A 129 1.20 -10.40 -0.18
N THR A 130 1.73 -10.67 1.02
CA THR A 130 0.95 -10.63 2.26
C THR A 130 0.39 -9.24 2.56
N VAL A 131 1.22 -8.18 2.48
CA VAL A 131 0.74 -6.81 2.75
C VAL A 131 -0.21 -6.33 1.69
N VAL A 132 0.05 -6.62 0.42
CA VAL A 132 -0.80 -6.19 -0.70
C VAL A 132 -2.18 -6.83 -0.59
N LEU A 133 -2.27 -8.13 -0.38
CA LEU A 133 -3.57 -8.79 -0.20
C LEU A 133 -4.33 -8.23 1.01
N LYS A 134 -3.63 -7.97 2.11
CA LYS A 134 -4.25 -7.37 3.30
C LYS A 134 -4.77 -5.96 3.03
N LEU A 135 -4.00 -5.12 2.35
CA LEU A 135 -4.43 -3.79 1.93
C LEU A 135 -5.65 -3.86 1.00
N PHE A 136 -5.67 -4.77 0.05
CA PHE A 136 -6.79 -4.96 -0.87
C PHE A 136 -8.08 -5.29 -0.12
N ASN A 137 -8.02 -6.19 0.85
CA ASN A 137 -9.18 -6.54 1.68
C ASN A 137 -9.63 -5.40 2.61
N LEU A 138 -8.73 -4.52 3.06
CA LEU A 138 -9.07 -3.37 3.90
C LEU A 138 -9.68 -2.21 3.09
N VAL A 139 -9.12 -1.93 1.91
CA VAL A 139 -9.50 -0.81 1.05
C VAL A 139 -10.67 -1.15 0.12
N GLN A 140 -10.90 -2.44 -0.16
CA GLN A 140 -11.97 -2.93 -1.04
C GLN A 140 -11.97 -2.21 -2.40
N LEU A 141 -10.79 -2.05 -2.97
CA LEU A 141 -10.54 -1.39 -4.25
C LEU A 141 -11.14 -2.16 -5.43
N THR A 142 -11.26 -1.52 -6.58
CA THR A 142 -11.56 -2.17 -7.86
C THR A 142 -10.35 -2.28 -8.76
N HIS A 143 -9.43 -1.33 -8.65
CA HIS A 143 -8.22 -1.26 -9.47
C HIS A 143 -7.03 -0.89 -8.60
N ALA A 144 -5.92 -1.60 -8.75
CA ALA A 144 -4.64 -1.27 -8.13
C ALA A 144 -3.65 -0.78 -9.18
N LEU A 145 -2.90 0.26 -8.84
CA LEU A 145 -1.88 0.82 -9.72
C LEU A 145 -0.50 0.59 -9.10
N PHE A 146 0.38 -0.01 -9.89
CA PHE A 146 1.77 -0.27 -9.55
C PHE A 146 2.69 0.35 -10.60
N GLY A 147 3.91 0.70 -10.20
CA GLY A 147 4.94 1.13 -11.14
C GLY A 147 5.48 -0.06 -11.94
N GLN A 148 5.97 0.20 -13.14
CA GLN A 148 6.61 -0.84 -13.97
C GLN A 148 7.80 -1.51 -13.27
N LYS A 149 8.49 -0.81 -12.39
CA LYS A 149 9.58 -1.37 -11.56
C LYS A 149 9.12 -2.52 -10.66
N ASP A 150 7.83 -2.60 -10.34
CA ASP A 150 7.23 -3.60 -9.45
C ASP A 150 6.61 -4.77 -10.25
N TYR A 151 7.08 -4.98 -11.49
CA TYR A 151 6.52 -5.95 -12.43
C TYR A 151 6.66 -7.41 -11.96
N GLN A 152 7.74 -7.76 -11.24
CA GLN A 152 7.89 -9.08 -10.65
C GLN A 152 6.87 -9.30 -9.53
#